data_641a88d2132073d6d1198661cc90a8cf
#
_entry.id   641a88d2132073d6d1198661cc90a8cf
#
_cell.length_a   1.000
_cell.length_b   1.000
_cell.length_c   1.000
_cell.angle_alpha   90.00
_cell.angle_beta   90.00
_cell.angle_gamma   90.00
#
_symmetry.space_group_name_H-M   'P 1'
#
loop_
_entity.id
_entity.type
_entity.pdbx_description
1 polymer ?
#
loop_
_entity_poly.entity_id
_entity_poly.type
_entity_poly.pdbx_seq_one_letter_code
_entity_poly.pdbx_strand_id
1 'polypeptide(L)'
;MNWWVNNRQVIQNLALNTSTTSTPTFTSLCTTSEVGLTTDLEEKDFYVFCDAIKRSIVTGAKLSIDCTVKLDINNTAIQSVLGDIHSLIENGEVAQFNNVLVQFELLEGVTNNVLTYKKYQVPVVLKFSDLGGASEDEGEFSLEMAINGKGTVVTQ
;
A
#
# COMPACT_ATOMS: atom_id res chain seq x y z
N MET A 1 -25.16 19.95 -1.39
CA MET A 1 -23.79 19.98 -1.94
C MET A 1 -23.35 18.56 -2.30
N ASN A 2 -22.90 18.37 -3.52
CA ASN A 2 -22.40 17.07 -3.95
C ASN A 2 -20.88 16.99 -3.71
N TRP A 3 -20.47 15.99 -2.93
CA TRP A 3 -19.06 15.76 -2.63
C TRP A 3 -18.51 14.64 -3.53
N TRP A 4 -18.21 15.02 -4.76
CA TRP A 4 -17.50 14.10 -5.66
C TRP A 4 -16.01 14.20 -5.38
N VAL A 5 -15.40 13.07 -5.03
CA VAL A 5 -13.96 13.00 -4.80
C VAL A 5 -13.28 12.32 -5.98
N ASN A 6 -12.08 12.75 -6.31
CA ASN A 6 -11.27 12.05 -7.30
C ASN A 6 -10.33 11.04 -6.61
N ASN A 7 -9.74 10.15 -7.39
CA ASN A 7 -8.90 9.09 -6.84
C ASN A 7 -7.73 9.61 -6.01
N ARG A 8 -7.21 10.77 -6.37
CA ARG A 8 -6.10 11.42 -5.65
C ARG A 8 -6.48 11.83 -4.23
N GLN A 9 -7.76 12.00 -3.95
CA GLN A 9 -8.27 12.41 -2.65
C GLN A 9 -8.64 11.24 -1.74
N VAL A 10 -8.62 10.01 -2.24
CA VAL A 10 -9.01 8.82 -1.46
C VAL A 10 -7.85 8.35 -0.58
N ILE A 11 -6.68 8.18 -1.16
CA ILE A 11 -5.47 7.78 -0.43
C ILE A 11 -4.42 8.86 -0.66
N GLN A 12 -3.87 9.39 0.43
CA GLN A 12 -2.89 10.47 0.37
C GLN A 12 -1.67 10.16 1.23
N ASN A 13 -0.58 10.87 0.94
CA ASN A 13 0.64 10.88 1.76
C ASN A 13 1.22 9.48 2.01
N LEU A 14 1.25 8.66 0.97
CA LEU A 14 1.88 7.34 1.03
C LEU A 14 3.38 7.51 1.27
N ALA A 15 3.89 6.86 2.31
CA ALA A 15 5.28 6.96 2.70
C ALA A 15 5.82 5.61 3.16
N LEU A 16 7.08 5.34 2.84
CA LEU A 16 7.79 4.13 3.27
C LEU A 16 8.73 4.45 4.43
N ASN A 17 8.88 3.49 5.35
CA ASN A 17 9.92 3.56 6.36
C ASN A 17 11.29 3.32 5.70
N THR A 18 12.16 4.31 5.75
CA THR A 18 13.52 4.25 5.23
C THR A 18 14.57 4.10 6.32
N SER A 19 14.15 4.03 7.58
CA SER A 19 15.06 3.90 8.72
C SER A 19 15.57 2.47 8.85
N THR A 20 16.85 2.34 9.18
CA THR A 20 17.48 1.06 9.53
C THR A 20 17.51 0.85 11.05
N THR A 21 17.01 1.82 11.83
CA THR A 21 16.95 1.75 13.29
C THR A 21 15.59 1.29 13.78
N SER A 22 15.45 1.12 15.09
CA SER A 22 14.17 0.75 15.70
C SER A 22 13.11 1.85 15.64
N THR A 23 13.53 3.10 15.41
CA THR A 23 12.61 4.24 15.26
C THR A 23 12.31 4.44 13.78
N PRO A 24 11.05 4.28 13.32
CA PRO A 24 10.71 4.46 11.91
C PRO A 24 10.86 5.91 11.45
N THR A 25 11.39 6.08 10.25
CA THR A 25 11.42 7.38 9.57
C THR A 25 10.73 7.21 8.22
N PHE A 26 9.62 7.91 8.01
CA PHE A 26 8.80 7.77 6.82
C PHE A 26 9.18 8.80 5.76
N THR A 27 9.48 8.32 4.56
CA THR A 27 9.77 9.16 3.41
C THR A 27 8.66 9.03 2.38
N SER A 28 8.13 10.16 1.95
CA SER A 28 7.01 10.21 1.02
C SER A 28 7.38 9.65 -0.36
N LEU A 29 6.44 8.89 -0.94
CA LEU A 29 6.47 8.48 -2.34
C LEU A 29 5.73 9.53 -3.18
N CYS A 30 6.25 10.73 -3.22
CA CYS A 30 5.57 11.88 -3.83
C CYS A 30 5.43 11.79 -5.36
N THR A 31 6.18 10.92 -6.01
CA THR A 31 6.11 10.71 -7.46
C THR A 31 5.14 9.61 -7.88
N THR A 32 4.31 9.14 -6.95
CA THR A 32 3.29 8.13 -7.25
C THR A 32 2.21 8.69 -8.17
N SER A 33 1.97 8.02 -9.30
CA SER A 33 0.96 8.43 -10.27
C SER A 33 -0.40 7.77 -10.02
N GLU A 34 -0.41 6.57 -9.48
CA GLU A 34 -1.62 5.81 -9.17
C GLU A 34 -1.46 5.12 -7.83
N VAL A 35 -2.51 5.18 -6.98
CA VAL A 35 -2.58 4.45 -5.72
C VAL A 35 -3.98 3.87 -5.60
N GLY A 36 -4.07 2.58 -5.33
CA GLY A 36 -5.34 1.90 -5.09
C GLY A 36 -5.26 0.93 -3.94
N LEU A 37 -6.37 0.77 -3.23
CA LEU A 37 -6.51 -0.24 -2.18
C LEU A 37 -7.41 -1.34 -2.70
N THR A 38 -6.90 -2.56 -2.72
CA THR A 38 -7.62 -3.74 -3.17
C THR A 38 -7.93 -4.65 -1.99
N THR A 39 -9.17 -5.13 -1.93
CA THR A 39 -9.59 -6.11 -0.93
C THR A 39 -9.95 -7.42 -1.61
N ASP A 40 -9.47 -8.52 -1.04
CA ASP A 40 -9.86 -9.86 -1.44
C ASP A 40 -10.46 -10.54 -0.22
N LEU A 41 -11.76 -10.80 -0.28
CA LEU A 41 -12.52 -11.39 0.83
C LEU A 41 -12.63 -12.88 0.63
N GLU A 42 -12.27 -13.65 1.65
CA GLU A 42 -12.45 -15.09 1.66
C GLU A 42 -13.83 -15.43 2.20
N GLU A 43 -14.56 -16.27 1.47
CA GLU A 43 -15.90 -16.67 1.84
C GLU A 43 -15.94 -18.18 2.08
N LYS A 44 -16.78 -18.57 3.03
CA LYS A 44 -17.11 -19.98 3.26
C LYS A 44 -18.61 -20.19 3.03
N ASP A 45 -18.92 -21.15 2.17
CA ASP A 45 -20.30 -21.52 1.85
C ASP A 45 -20.75 -22.69 2.73
N PHE A 46 -22.02 -22.67 3.11
CA PHE A 46 -22.63 -23.75 3.90
C PHE A 46 -24.13 -23.85 3.67
N TYR A 47 -24.68 -25.02 3.97
CA TYR A 47 -26.13 -25.24 3.96
C TYR A 47 -26.63 -25.41 5.38
N VAL A 48 -27.79 -24.82 5.67
CA VAL A 48 -28.51 -25.03 6.91
C VAL A 48 -29.44 -26.24 6.73
N PHE A 49 -29.55 -27.10 7.74
CA PHE A 49 -30.25 -28.37 7.66
C PHE A 49 -31.71 -28.26 7.16
N CYS A 50 -32.40 -27.20 7.51
CA CYS A 50 -33.80 -26.97 7.15
C CYS A 50 -33.99 -26.11 5.91
N ASP A 51 -32.90 -25.79 5.18
CA ASP A 51 -32.94 -24.79 4.13
C ASP A 51 -32.07 -25.28 2.95
N ALA A 52 -32.65 -25.28 1.76
CA ALA A 52 -31.93 -25.66 0.54
C ALA A 52 -31.11 -24.51 -0.03
N ILE A 53 -31.20 -23.32 0.54
CA ILE A 53 -30.47 -22.14 0.06
C ILE A 53 -29.05 -22.15 0.65
N LYS A 54 -28.07 -22.09 -0.26
CA LYS A 54 -26.67 -21.97 0.12
C LYS A 54 -26.40 -20.60 0.73
N ARG A 55 -25.74 -20.60 1.87
CA ARG A 55 -25.38 -19.38 2.59
C ARG A 55 -23.86 -19.19 2.58
N SER A 56 -23.42 -17.95 2.65
CA SER A 56 -22.01 -17.59 2.66
C SER A 56 -21.69 -16.70 3.84
N ILE A 57 -20.52 -16.90 4.43
CA ILE A 57 -19.96 -15.99 5.43
C ILE A 57 -18.57 -15.58 5.01
N VAL A 58 -18.19 -14.35 5.30
CA VAL A 58 -16.81 -13.86 5.09
C VAL A 58 -15.96 -14.35 6.25
N THR A 59 -14.91 -15.12 5.96
CA THR A 59 -14.03 -15.71 6.98
C THR A 59 -12.70 -14.96 7.12
N GLY A 60 -12.33 -14.15 6.14
CA GLY A 60 -11.11 -13.38 6.19
C GLY A 60 -11.03 -12.35 5.09
N ALA A 61 -10.02 -11.53 5.15
CA ALA A 61 -9.77 -10.50 4.15
C ALA A 61 -8.27 -10.34 3.91
N LYS A 62 -7.91 -10.14 2.65
CA LYS A 62 -6.56 -9.76 2.25
C LYS A 62 -6.62 -8.37 1.65
N LEU A 63 -5.81 -7.47 2.19
CA LEU A 63 -5.73 -6.09 1.73
C LEU A 63 -4.38 -5.85 1.07
N SER A 64 -4.38 -5.12 -0.03
CA SER A 64 -3.13 -4.68 -0.65
C SER A 64 -3.27 -3.24 -1.17
N ILE A 65 -2.16 -2.53 -1.12
CA ILE A 65 -2.04 -1.19 -1.71
C ILE A 65 -1.20 -1.34 -2.97
N ASP A 66 -1.79 -1.04 -4.11
CA ASP A 66 -1.12 -1.09 -5.40
C ASP A 66 -0.82 0.33 -5.85
N CYS A 67 0.42 0.60 -6.23
CA CYS A 67 0.79 1.92 -6.72
C CYS A 67 1.78 1.84 -7.88
N THR A 68 1.71 2.85 -8.74
CA THR A 68 2.67 3.06 -9.81
C THR A 68 3.48 4.30 -9.46
N VAL A 69 4.79 4.16 -9.43
CA VAL A 69 5.71 5.21 -8.97
C VAL A 69 6.65 5.60 -10.11
N LYS A 70 6.75 6.90 -10.36
CA LYS A 70 7.74 7.45 -11.28
C LYS A 70 9.13 7.45 -10.62
N LEU A 71 10.15 7.08 -11.38
CA LEU A 71 11.52 7.00 -10.85
C LEU A 71 12.11 8.41 -10.70
N ASP A 72 12.06 8.92 -9.49
CA ASP A 72 12.83 10.10 -9.09
C ASP A 72 14.01 9.64 -8.26
N ILE A 73 15.19 9.61 -8.86
CA ILE A 73 16.38 9.08 -8.23
C ILE A 73 16.83 9.89 -6.98
N ASN A 74 16.33 11.10 -6.83
CA ASN A 74 16.59 11.91 -5.65
C ASN A 74 15.69 11.59 -4.46
N ASN A 75 14.65 10.80 -4.67
CA ASN A 75 13.73 10.40 -3.59
C ASN A 75 14.34 9.26 -2.77
N THR A 76 14.48 9.46 -1.47
CA THR A 76 15.10 8.49 -0.56
C THR A 76 14.33 7.18 -0.49
N ALA A 77 12.99 7.23 -0.57
CA ALA A 77 12.18 6.01 -0.56
C ALA A 77 12.45 5.15 -1.80
N ILE A 78 12.59 5.77 -2.96
CA ILE A 78 12.90 5.06 -4.21
C ILE A 78 14.32 4.50 -4.15
N GLN A 79 15.28 5.26 -3.63
CA GLN A 79 16.65 4.78 -3.42
C GLN A 79 16.68 3.57 -2.48
N SER A 80 15.86 3.57 -1.44
CA SER A 80 15.75 2.45 -0.50
C SER A 80 15.21 1.19 -1.19
N VAL A 81 14.19 1.31 -2.01
CA VAL A 81 13.63 0.18 -2.78
C VAL A 81 14.67 -0.36 -3.76
N LEU A 82 15.37 0.51 -4.49
CA LEU A 82 16.43 0.09 -5.41
C LEU A 82 17.57 -0.60 -4.68
N GLY A 83 17.95 -0.12 -3.49
CA GLY A 83 18.95 -0.76 -2.64
C GLY A 83 18.54 -2.16 -2.22
N ASP A 84 17.29 -2.37 -1.89
CA ASP A 84 16.74 -3.69 -1.55
C ASP A 84 16.79 -4.63 -2.75
N ILE A 85 16.51 -4.12 -3.95
CA ILE A 85 16.60 -4.90 -5.19
C ILE A 85 18.06 -5.32 -5.46
N HIS A 86 19.01 -4.41 -5.25
CA HIS A 86 20.43 -4.74 -5.38
C HIS A 86 20.85 -5.82 -4.39
N SER A 87 20.41 -5.73 -3.14
CA SER A 87 20.70 -6.75 -2.12
C SER A 87 20.10 -8.12 -2.50
N LEU A 88 18.94 -8.13 -3.12
CA LEU A 88 18.34 -9.37 -3.63
C LEU A 88 19.21 -10.00 -4.71
N ILE A 89 19.70 -9.20 -5.64
CA ILE A 89 20.53 -9.69 -6.76
C ILE A 89 21.89 -10.16 -6.26
N GLU A 90 22.53 -9.38 -5.39
CA GLU A 90 23.90 -9.62 -4.94
C GLU A 90 23.99 -10.73 -3.90
N ASN A 91 23.05 -10.80 -2.98
CA ASN A 91 23.12 -11.66 -1.80
C ASN A 91 21.99 -12.69 -1.70
N GLY A 92 20.97 -12.59 -2.56
CA GLY A 92 19.79 -13.46 -2.48
C GLY A 92 18.92 -13.20 -1.25
N GLU A 93 19.04 -12.04 -0.63
CA GLU A 93 18.29 -11.69 0.56
C GLU A 93 16.88 -11.25 0.22
N VAL A 94 15.90 -11.77 0.96
CA VAL A 94 14.48 -11.43 0.78
C VAL A 94 13.84 -10.80 2.02
N ALA A 95 14.55 -10.81 3.15
CA ALA A 95 14.00 -10.33 4.43
C ALA A 95 13.62 -8.85 4.39
N GLN A 96 14.31 -8.04 3.62
CA GLN A 96 14.03 -6.60 3.49
C GLN A 96 12.69 -6.29 2.81
N PHE A 97 12.08 -7.27 2.14
CA PHE A 97 10.76 -7.10 1.54
C PHE A 97 9.62 -7.50 2.47
N ASN A 98 9.94 -8.11 3.61
CA ASN A 98 8.97 -8.51 4.62
C ASN A 98 8.91 -7.47 5.73
N ASN A 99 7.72 -7.26 6.29
CA ASN A 99 7.50 -6.36 7.43
C ASN A 99 7.98 -4.92 7.19
N VAL A 100 7.82 -4.43 5.99
CA VAL A 100 8.08 -3.02 5.68
C VAL A 100 6.95 -2.20 6.26
N LEU A 101 7.27 -1.14 7.01
CA LEU A 101 6.27 -0.22 7.52
C LEU A 101 5.92 0.82 6.47
N VAL A 102 4.63 1.01 6.26
CA VAL A 102 4.08 1.99 5.33
C VAL A 102 3.08 2.86 6.07
N GLN A 103 3.09 4.13 5.76
CA GLN A 103 2.20 5.12 6.35
C GLN A 103 1.37 5.76 5.23
N PHE A 104 0.07 5.88 5.44
CA PHE A 104 -0.81 6.51 4.47
C PHE A 104 -2.03 7.10 5.16
N GLU A 105 -2.71 8.00 4.47
CA GLU A 105 -3.96 8.59 4.92
C GLU A 105 -5.10 8.09 4.03
N LEU A 106 -6.15 7.58 4.65
CA LEU A 106 -7.35 7.12 3.97
C LEU A 106 -8.50 8.07 4.26
N LEU A 107 -9.24 8.44 3.22
CA LEU A 107 -10.40 9.31 3.34
C LEU A 107 -11.41 8.72 4.32
N GLU A 108 -11.81 9.51 5.32
CA GLU A 108 -12.77 9.10 6.35
C GLU A 108 -14.13 9.74 6.13
N GLY A 109 -14.17 11.01 5.75
CA GLY A 109 -15.43 11.71 5.55
C GLY A 109 -15.25 13.21 5.35
N VAL A 110 -16.29 13.94 5.68
CA VAL A 110 -16.33 15.40 5.55
C VAL A 110 -16.79 16.01 6.88
N THR A 111 -16.01 16.98 7.37
CA THR A 111 -16.34 17.75 8.56
C THR A 111 -16.17 19.24 8.26
N ASN A 112 -17.22 20.03 8.50
CA ASN A 112 -17.21 21.48 8.23
C ASN A 112 -16.77 21.82 6.80
N ASN A 113 -17.27 21.07 5.81
CA ASN A 113 -16.96 21.21 4.38
C ASN A 113 -15.48 20.97 4.03
N VAL A 114 -14.74 20.24 4.87
CA VAL A 114 -13.36 19.86 4.63
C VAL A 114 -13.26 18.34 4.67
N LEU A 115 -12.55 17.75 3.72
CA LEU A 115 -12.29 16.31 3.71
C LEU A 115 -11.44 15.93 4.91
N THR A 116 -11.83 14.86 5.60
CA THR A 116 -11.10 14.35 6.76
C THR A 116 -10.47 13.00 6.43
N TYR A 117 -9.29 12.77 7.00
CA TYR A 117 -8.49 11.58 6.74
C TYR A 117 -8.08 10.93 8.04
N LYS A 118 -7.94 9.62 7.98
CA LYS A 118 -7.40 8.84 9.08
C LYS A 118 -6.06 8.27 8.65
N LYS A 119 -5.04 8.51 9.45
CA LYS A 119 -3.67 8.12 9.15
C LYS A 119 -3.36 6.77 9.78
N TYR A 120 -2.85 5.86 8.96
CA TYR A 120 -2.50 4.53 9.38
C TYR A 120 -1.03 4.23 9.15
N GLN A 121 -0.49 3.41 10.03
CA GLN A 121 0.83 2.81 9.87
C GLN A 121 0.62 1.31 9.87
N VAL A 122 1.01 0.63 8.78
CA VAL A 122 0.74 -0.79 8.59
C VAL A 122 2.00 -1.54 8.18
N PRO A 123 2.18 -2.78 8.66
CA PRO A 123 3.21 -3.66 8.14
C PRO A 123 2.75 -4.26 6.81
N VAL A 124 3.62 -4.27 5.82
CA VAL A 124 3.32 -4.81 4.50
C VAL A 124 4.45 -5.73 4.02
N VAL A 125 4.10 -6.63 3.11
CA VAL A 125 5.06 -7.34 2.27
C VAL A 125 5.17 -6.57 0.97
N LEU A 126 6.37 -6.08 0.68
CA LEU A 126 6.62 -5.24 -0.49
C LEU A 126 6.97 -6.12 -1.69
N LYS A 127 6.26 -5.92 -2.79
CA LYS A 127 6.56 -6.56 -4.08
C LYS A 127 6.71 -5.47 -5.12
N PHE A 128 7.58 -5.70 -6.07
CA PHE A 128 7.80 -4.74 -7.16
C PHE A 128 7.74 -5.47 -8.50
N SER A 129 7.38 -4.73 -9.54
CA SER A 129 7.35 -5.24 -10.91
C SER A 129 7.53 -4.11 -11.91
N ASP A 130 7.82 -4.48 -13.15
CA ASP A 130 7.87 -3.56 -14.29
C ASP A 130 8.94 -2.48 -14.17
N LEU A 131 10.05 -2.79 -13.49
CA LEU A 131 11.20 -1.90 -13.42
C LEU A 131 11.97 -1.93 -14.74
N GLY A 132 12.07 -0.77 -15.37
CA GLY A 132 12.64 -0.65 -16.70
C GLY A 132 11.58 -0.72 -17.78
N GLY A 133 11.95 -0.71 -19.04
CA GLY A 133 11.03 -0.73 -20.18
C GLY A 133 11.64 -0.13 -21.42
N ALA A 134 10.78 0.42 -22.29
CA ALA A 134 11.23 1.05 -23.54
C ALA A 134 12.11 2.28 -23.25
N SER A 135 13.18 2.44 -24.01
CA SER A 135 14.20 3.44 -23.74
C SER A 135 13.71 4.89 -23.84
N GLU A 136 12.62 5.11 -24.55
CA GLU A 136 12.04 6.43 -24.76
C GLU A 136 11.01 6.81 -23.70
N ASP A 137 10.57 5.84 -22.89
CA ASP A 137 9.56 6.05 -21.87
C ASP A 137 10.17 6.56 -20.57
N GLU A 138 9.37 7.26 -19.78
CA GLU A 138 9.77 7.67 -18.45
C GLU A 138 9.94 6.44 -17.57
N GLY A 139 10.97 6.46 -16.70
CA GLY A 139 11.19 5.39 -15.75
C GLY A 139 10.04 5.33 -14.73
N GLU A 140 9.44 4.16 -14.60
CA GLU A 140 8.44 3.90 -13.57
C GLU A 140 8.46 2.43 -13.18
N PHE A 141 7.86 2.13 -12.03
CA PHE A 141 7.70 0.75 -11.58
C PHE A 141 6.43 0.63 -10.74
N SER A 142 5.95 -0.61 -10.63
CA SER A 142 4.75 -0.90 -9.85
C SER A 142 5.15 -1.51 -8.51
N LEU A 143 4.53 -1.01 -7.44
CA LEU A 143 4.66 -1.56 -6.10
C LEU A 143 3.33 -2.15 -5.67
N GLU A 144 3.38 -3.37 -5.14
CA GLU A 144 2.27 -4.00 -4.45
C GLU A 144 2.66 -4.17 -2.99
N MET A 145 1.90 -3.56 -2.10
CA MET A 145 2.12 -3.62 -0.66
C MET A 145 1.01 -4.43 -0.02
N ALA A 146 1.24 -5.73 0.13
CA ALA A 146 0.28 -6.63 0.77
C ALA A 146 0.31 -6.40 2.28
N ILE A 147 -0.81 -5.98 2.86
CA ILE A 147 -0.92 -5.71 4.29
C ILE A 147 -0.80 -7.03 5.06
N ASN A 148 0.17 -7.09 5.96
CA ASN A 148 0.55 -8.30 6.68
C ASN A 148 0.42 -8.10 8.20
N GLY A 149 -0.73 -7.64 8.63
CA GLY A 149 -1.04 -7.44 10.03
C GLY A 149 -1.95 -6.24 10.24
N LYS A 150 -2.32 -6.03 11.50
CA LYS A 150 -3.20 -4.92 11.86
C LYS A 150 -2.46 -3.59 11.74
N GLY A 151 -3.15 -2.59 11.22
CA GLY A 151 -2.65 -1.23 11.18
C GLY A 151 -2.79 -0.54 12.53
N THR A 152 -1.93 0.45 12.75
CA THR A 152 -1.98 1.33 13.90
C THR A 152 -2.44 2.71 13.43
N VAL A 153 -3.40 3.29 14.15
CA VAL A 153 -3.83 4.68 13.87
C VAL A 153 -2.78 5.63 14.42
N VAL A 154 -2.32 6.54 13.59
CA VAL A 154 -1.36 7.57 13.98
C VAL A 154 -2.12 8.84 14.32
N THR A 155 -1.93 9.32 15.54
CA THR A 155 -2.52 10.58 15.98
C THR A 155 -1.75 11.75 15.36
N GLN A 156 -2.51 12.67 14.77
CA GLN A 156 -1.91 13.90 14.23
C GLN A 156 -1.81 14.97 15.28
#